data_64c2c0bba3d06f5d079e45a15c41a159
#
_entry.id   64c2c0bba3d06f5d079e45a15c41a159
#
_cell.length_a   1.000
_cell.length_b   1.000
_cell.length_c   1.000
_cell.angle_alpha   90.00
_cell.angle_beta   90.00
_cell.angle_gamma   90.00
#
_symmetry.space_group_name_H-M   'P 1'
#
loop_
_entity.id
_entity.type
_entity.pdbx_description
1 polymer ?
#
loop_
_entity_poly.entity_id
_entity_poly.type
_entity_poly.pdbx_seq_one_letter_code
_entity_poly.pdbx_strand_id
1 'polypeptide(L)'
;MRGHKVEQLTIATVGFFWCFLMWFSTAAFSPSIAAAYHLTVRDLGLLASSAIWMAPLGRIAAGWAADRFRAPRTFAAILAGCGLVSIASAFTTSYELLFAERVIVAIAGVSFVVGIQHVAQWFDAHEIGTAEGLYAGTGNVGAGVGALLLPRIFGTDYQSAFLWLGVGALAVAAWYLVRGSAAKTAQRREAARRGGDLRGMVFVWTRYIAIALMLAYAMSFGLEIALNAWLPGYFARGFHDEIAALGFAGVAGIQIAAGTFAAVESFNASLFRPFAGFMSDLFQRKGWTPLPFIAKELPYAPRLHWLGIALILIMLSMIGLAVAGFAGSLPLSVAVLMRSAFSSRSAPVGRSRWCRSSFPTVPALPPASSAASRPSAASSIR
;
A
#
# COMPACT_ATOMS: atom_id res chain seq x y z
N MET A 1 18.72 15.08 -17.83
CA MET A 1 18.51 14.36 -16.55
C MET A 1 17.11 14.58 -15.95
N ARG A 2 16.55 15.82 -15.91
CA ARG A 2 15.18 16.04 -15.36
C ARG A 2 14.09 15.23 -16.07
N GLY A 3 14.10 15.15 -17.41
CA GLY A 3 13.10 14.38 -18.16
C GLY A 3 13.07 12.89 -17.81
N HIS A 4 14.23 12.27 -17.59
CA HIS A 4 14.28 10.87 -17.16
C HIS A 4 13.74 10.64 -15.75
N LYS A 5 13.97 11.56 -14.79
CA LYS A 5 13.40 11.44 -13.43
C LYS A 5 11.86 11.43 -13.48
N VAL A 6 11.28 12.37 -14.24
CA VAL A 6 9.82 12.47 -14.39
C VAL A 6 9.25 11.24 -15.09
N GLU A 7 9.90 10.77 -16.16
CA GLU A 7 9.48 9.56 -16.86
C GLU A 7 9.44 8.33 -15.93
N GLN A 8 10.48 8.11 -15.12
CA GLN A 8 10.54 6.98 -14.21
C GLN A 8 9.49 7.08 -13.08
N LEU A 9 9.23 8.29 -12.59
CA LEU A 9 8.15 8.54 -11.64
C LEU A 9 6.78 8.23 -12.27
N THR A 10 6.55 8.69 -13.51
CA THR A 10 5.29 8.46 -14.23
C THR A 10 5.04 6.98 -14.45
N ILE A 11 6.04 6.24 -14.95
CA ILE A 11 5.93 4.79 -15.17
C ILE A 11 5.62 4.06 -13.86
N ALA A 12 6.32 4.42 -12.78
CA ALA A 12 6.09 3.84 -11.47
C ALA A 12 4.67 4.12 -10.97
N THR A 13 4.23 5.38 -11.09
CA THR A 13 2.90 5.82 -10.63
C THR A 13 1.77 5.16 -11.43
N VAL A 14 1.87 5.11 -12.76
CA VAL A 14 0.88 4.43 -13.61
C VAL A 14 0.86 2.92 -13.33
N GLY A 15 2.03 2.30 -13.17
CA GLY A 15 2.12 0.88 -12.80
C GLY A 15 1.45 0.59 -11.46
N PHE A 16 1.67 1.43 -10.46
CA PHE A 16 1.06 1.27 -9.15
C PHE A 16 -0.45 1.50 -9.17
N PHE A 17 -0.91 2.55 -9.87
CA PHE A 17 -2.32 2.81 -10.11
C PHE A 17 -3.02 1.61 -10.76
N TRP A 18 -2.40 1.01 -11.80
CA TRP A 18 -2.96 -0.15 -12.49
C TRP A 18 -3.01 -1.39 -11.60
N CYS A 19 -1.98 -1.61 -10.80
CA CYS A 19 -1.96 -2.67 -9.80
C CYS A 19 -3.11 -2.54 -8.80
N PHE A 20 -3.39 -1.33 -8.30
CA PHE A 20 -4.48 -1.08 -7.36
C PHE A 20 -5.86 -1.21 -8.01
N LEU A 21 -6.01 -0.71 -9.23
CA LEU A 21 -7.21 -0.87 -10.02
C LEU A 21 -7.57 -2.35 -10.20
N MET A 22 -6.59 -3.17 -10.59
CA MET A 22 -6.76 -4.61 -10.80
C MET A 22 -6.96 -5.36 -9.48
N TRP A 23 -6.23 -5.01 -8.42
CA TRP A 23 -6.28 -5.65 -7.12
C TRP A 23 -7.67 -5.53 -6.49
N PHE A 24 -8.27 -4.35 -6.53
CA PHE A 24 -9.57 -4.08 -5.91
C PHE A 24 -10.76 -4.24 -6.87
N SER A 25 -10.55 -4.68 -8.11
CA SER A 25 -11.63 -4.90 -9.07
C SER A 25 -12.66 -5.92 -8.58
N THR A 26 -12.25 -6.95 -7.85
CA THR A 26 -13.15 -7.94 -7.25
C THR A 26 -14.13 -7.31 -6.26
N ALA A 27 -13.69 -6.34 -5.45
CA ALA A 27 -14.55 -5.62 -4.53
C ALA A 27 -15.59 -4.79 -5.27
N ALA A 28 -15.18 -4.14 -6.38
CA ALA A 28 -16.08 -3.34 -7.22
C ALA A 28 -17.22 -4.18 -7.82
N PHE A 29 -16.96 -5.46 -8.11
CA PHE A 29 -17.93 -6.39 -8.69
C PHE A 29 -18.52 -7.38 -7.67
N SER A 30 -18.37 -7.13 -6.38
CA SER A 30 -18.83 -8.06 -5.34
C SER A 30 -20.32 -8.44 -5.45
N PRO A 31 -21.28 -7.56 -5.83
CA PRO A 31 -22.65 -7.94 -6.06
C PRO A 31 -22.86 -8.87 -7.27
N SER A 32 -22.19 -8.59 -8.38
CA SER A 32 -22.28 -9.42 -9.61
C SER A 32 -21.67 -10.79 -9.39
N ILE A 33 -20.50 -10.86 -8.73
CA ILE A 33 -19.84 -12.12 -8.40
C ILE A 33 -20.71 -12.93 -7.41
N ALA A 34 -21.30 -12.28 -6.41
CA ALA A 34 -22.21 -12.92 -5.48
C ALA A 34 -23.42 -13.54 -6.18
N ALA A 35 -24.01 -12.84 -7.15
CA ALA A 35 -25.13 -13.33 -7.92
C ALA A 35 -24.72 -14.49 -8.84
N ALA A 36 -23.56 -14.41 -9.49
CA ALA A 36 -23.07 -15.42 -10.43
C ALA A 36 -22.75 -16.77 -9.76
N TYR A 37 -22.19 -16.73 -8.56
CA TYR A 37 -21.76 -17.94 -7.82
C TYR A 37 -22.67 -18.27 -6.62
N HIS A 38 -23.78 -17.56 -6.45
CA HIS A 38 -24.73 -17.75 -5.32
C HIS A 38 -24.03 -17.67 -3.95
N LEU A 39 -23.13 -16.70 -3.76
CA LEU A 39 -22.27 -16.60 -2.59
C LEU A 39 -23.03 -16.19 -1.33
N THR A 40 -22.71 -16.86 -0.23
CA THR A 40 -23.13 -16.44 1.11
C THR A 40 -22.35 -15.22 1.61
N VAL A 41 -22.77 -14.64 2.73
CA VAL A 41 -22.04 -13.55 3.40
C VAL A 41 -20.61 -13.99 3.77
N ARG A 42 -20.46 -15.25 4.20
CA ARG A 42 -19.18 -15.85 4.56
C ARG A 42 -18.24 -15.91 3.36
N ASP A 43 -18.75 -16.40 2.22
CA ASP A 43 -17.94 -16.54 1.01
C ASP A 43 -17.49 -15.20 0.47
N LEU A 44 -18.34 -14.17 0.51
CA LEU A 44 -17.95 -12.80 0.18
C LEU A 44 -16.91 -12.22 1.14
N GLY A 45 -17.05 -12.53 2.43
CA GLY A 45 -16.05 -12.17 3.44
C GLY A 45 -14.69 -12.81 3.14
N LEU A 46 -14.70 -14.10 2.78
CA LEU A 46 -13.49 -14.81 2.35
C LEU A 46 -12.89 -14.19 1.09
N LEU A 47 -13.71 -13.91 0.07
CA LEU A 47 -13.27 -13.29 -1.16
C LEU A 47 -12.65 -11.89 -0.92
N ALA A 48 -13.25 -11.07 -0.08
CA ALA A 48 -12.69 -9.78 0.30
C ALA A 48 -11.36 -9.95 1.07
N SER A 49 -11.23 -10.97 1.92
CA SER A 49 -10.01 -11.25 2.67
C SER A 49 -8.86 -11.68 1.77
N SER A 50 -9.11 -12.26 0.58
CA SER A 50 -8.08 -12.69 -0.38
C SER A 50 -7.08 -11.59 -0.71
N ALA A 51 -7.53 -10.32 -0.68
CA ALA A 51 -6.71 -9.14 -0.92
C ALA A 51 -5.52 -9.00 0.06
N ILE A 52 -5.57 -9.65 1.23
CA ILE A 52 -4.57 -9.46 2.29
C ILE A 52 -3.61 -10.66 2.40
N TRP A 53 -3.99 -11.85 1.95
CA TRP A 53 -3.27 -13.09 2.22
C TRP A 53 -1.83 -13.11 1.73
N MET A 54 -1.56 -12.59 0.53
CA MET A 54 -0.20 -12.54 -0.03
C MET A 54 0.61 -11.31 0.38
N ALA A 55 0.00 -10.32 1.05
CA ALA A 55 0.65 -9.07 1.36
C ALA A 55 1.89 -9.20 2.28
N PRO A 56 1.90 -9.99 3.37
CA PRO A 56 3.08 -10.09 4.24
C PRO A 56 4.25 -10.82 3.57
N LEU A 57 3.99 -12.01 3.03
CA LEU A 57 5.02 -12.85 2.37
C LEU A 57 5.51 -12.21 1.08
N GLY A 58 4.59 -11.68 0.29
CA GLY A 58 4.90 -11.05 -0.98
C GLY A 58 5.81 -9.83 -0.82
N ARG A 59 5.64 -9.02 0.23
CA ARG A 59 6.49 -7.83 0.48
C ARG A 59 7.93 -8.20 0.76
N ILE A 60 8.19 -9.26 1.52
CA ILE A 60 9.54 -9.75 1.80
C ILE A 60 10.17 -10.27 0.51
N ALA A 61 9.48 -11.13 -0.23
CA ALA A 61 9.96 -11.72 -1.47
C ALA A 61 10.23 -10.64 -2.54
N ALA A 62 9.35 -9.66 -2.68
CA ALA A 62 9.50 -8.60 -3.67
C ALA A 62 10.60 -7.60 -3.32
N GLY A 63 10.80 -7.29 -2.03
CA GLY A 63 11.94 -6.50 -1.58
C GLY A 63 13.25 -7.16 -1.97
N TRP A 64 13.40 -8.45 -1.67
CA TRP A 64 14.56 -9.24 -2.07
C TRP A 64 14.72 -9.30 -3.60
N ALA A 65 13.64 -9.57 -4.34
CA ALA A 65 13.67 -9.64 -5.80
C ALA A 65 14.06 -8.30 -6.44
N ALA A 66 13.57 -7.17 -5.90
CA ALA A 66 13.90 -5.85 -6.39
C ALA A 66 15.38 -5.50 -6.15
N ASP A 67 15.97 -5.96 -5.05
CA ASP A 67 17.41 -5.84 -4.81
C ASP A 67 18.23 -6.72 -5.77
N ARG A 68 17.78 -7.94 -6.01
CA ARG A 68 18.49 -8.94 -6.84
C ARG A 68 18.35 -8.67 -8.35
N PHE A 69 17.12 -8.43 -8.82
CA PHE A 69 16.77 -8.35 -10.25
C PHE A 69 16.52 -6.92 -10.76
N ARG A 70 16.72 -5.91 -9.94
CA ARG A 70 16.40 -4.48 -10.14
C ARG A 70 14.90 -4.18 -10.04
N ALA A 71 14.55 -3.11 -9.35
CA ALA A 71 13.17 -2.70 -9.10
C ALA A 71 12.29 -2.60 -10.38
N PRO A 72 12.73 -2.02 -11.52
CA PRO A 72 11.90 -1.96 -12.72
C PRO A 72 11.51 -3.33 -13.28
N ARG A 73 12.43 -4.30 -13.31
CA ARG A 73 12.16 -5.66 -13.80
C ARG A 73 11.23 -6.41 -12.87
N THR A 74 11.44 -6.27 -11.57
CA THR A 74 10.56 -6.88 -10.55
C THR A 74 9.16 -6.30 -10.64
N PHE A 75 9.03 -4.99 -10.85
CA PHE A 75 7.73 -4.36 -11.03
C PHE A 75 7.00 -4.87 -12.29
N ALA A 76 7.72 -4.94 -13.41
CA ALA A 76 7.17 -5.48 -14.66
C ALA A 76 6.72 -6.95 -14.50
N ALA A 77 7.49 -7.77 -13.77
CA ALA A 77 7.13 -9.15 -13.49
C ALA A 77 5.86 -9.27 -12.62
N ILE A 78 5.69 -8.40 -11.63
CA ILE A 78 4.46 -8.33 -10.82
C ILE A 78 3.26 -7.98 -11.71
N LEU A 79 3.36 -6.92 -12.53
CA LEU A 79 2.30 -6.51 -13.46
C LEU A 79 1.95 -7.62 -14.44
N ALA A 80 2.95 -8.25 -15.05
CA ALA A 80 2.73 -9.32 -16.01
C ALA A 80 2.10 -10.56 -15.37
N GLY A 81 2.63 -11.02 -14.24
CA GLY A 81 2.11 -12.17 -13.52
C GLY A 81 0.67 -11.97 -13.05
N CYS A 82 0.38 -10.86 -12.38
CA CYS A 82 -0.97 -10.54 -11.93
C CYS A 82 -1.91 -10.29 -13.13
N GLY A 83 -1.41 -9.68 -14.22
CA GLY A 83 -2.17 -9.47 -15.44
C GLY A 83 -2.60 -10.77 -16.10
N LEU A 84 -1.71 -11.75 -16.22
CA LEU A 84 -2.02 -13.07 -16.75
C LEU A 84 -3.07 -13.79 -15.91
N VAL A 85 -2.94 -13.74 -14.59
CA VAL A 85 -3.94 -14.35 -13.69
C VAL A 85 -5.28 -13.60 -13.77
N SER A 86 -5.26 -12.28 -13.93
CA SER A 86 -6.51 -11.52 -14.14
C SER A 86 -7.21 -11.89 -15.45
N ILE A 87 -6.45 -12.14 -16.53
CA ILE A 87 -7.00 -12.65 -17.78
C ILE A 87 -7.59 -14.06 -17.56
N ALA A 88 -6.88 -14.95 -16.87
CA ALA A 88 -7.39 -16.28 -16.56
C ALA A 88 -8.72 -16.22 -15.80
N SER A 89 -8.83 -15.30 -14.82
CA SER A 89 -10.04 -15.10 -14.03
C SER A 89 -11.28 -14.69 -14.86
N ALA A 90 -11.07 -14.15 -16.06
CA ALA A 90 -12.18 -13.84 -16.98
C ALA A 90 -12.88 -15.10 -17.52
N PHE A 91 -12.19 -16.23 -17.51
CA PHE A 91 -12.70 -17.51 -18.03
C PHE A 91 -13.02 -18.51 -16.92
N THR A 92 -12.84 -18.11 -15.67
CA THR A 92 -13.06 -18.99 -14.52
C THR A 92 -14.55 -19.14 -14.24
N THR A 93 -14.97 -20.41 -14.05
CA THR A 93 -16.37 -20.81 -13.83
C THR A 93 -16.64 -21.32 -12.42
N SER A 94 -15.60 -21.57 -11.59
CA SER A 94 -15.77 -22.00 -10.20
C SER A 94 -15.32 -20.93 -9.22
N TYR A 95 -16.03 -20.82 -8.09
CA TYR A 95 -15.69 -19.85 -7.03
C TYR A 95 -14.32 -20.13 -6.40
N GLU A 96 -14.00 -21.41 -6.18
CA GLU A 96 -12.75 -21.83 -5.54
C GLU A 96 -11.53 -21.40 -6.36
N LEU A 97 -11.64 -21.58 -7.69
CA LEU A 97 -10.57 -21.17 -8.59
C LEU A 97 -10.47 -19.65 -8.66
N LEU A 98 -11.61 -18.95 -8.76
CA LEU A 98 -11.64 -17.48 -8.70
C LEU A 98 -10.99 -16.97 -7.41
N PHE A 99 -11.31 -17.56 -6.25
CA PHE A 99 -10.71 -17.20 -4.98
C PHE A 99 -9.19 -17.38 -5.00
N ALA A 100 -8.69 -18.52 -5.46
CA ALA A 100 -7.25 -18.79 -5.57
C ALA A 100 -6.55 -17.78 -6.48
N GLU A 101 -7.14 -17.46 -7.63
CA GLU A 101 -6.65 -16.44 -8.56
C GLU A 101 -6.61 -15.06 -7.91
N ARG A 102 -7.63 -14.68 -7.14
CA ARG A 102 -7.65 -13.39 -6.42
C ARG A 102 -6.59 -13.31 -5.33
N VAL A 103 -6.29 -14.41 -4.64
CA VAL A 103 -5.15 -14.50 -3.72
C VAL A 103 -3.83 -14.22 -4.45
N ILE A 104 -3.65 -14.75 -5.67
CA ILE A 104 -2.44 -14.49 -6.47
C ILE A 104 -2.42 -13.03 -6.94
N VAL A 105 -3.53 -12.49 -7.43
CA VAL A 105 -3.63 -11.08 -7.87
C VAL A 105 -3.33 -10.11 -6.71
N ALA A 106 -3.55 -10.51 -5.44
CA ALA A 106 -3.17 -9.71 -4.28
C ALA A 106 -1.66 -9.41 -4.19
N ILE A 107 -0.80 -10.15 -4.91
CA ILE A 107 0.61 -9.82 -5.11
C ILE A 107 0.77 -8.43 -5.77
N ALA A 108 -0.22 -7.95 -6.52
CA ALA A 108 -0.21 -6.60 -7.06
C ALA A 108 -0.01 -5.50 -5.98
N GLY A 109 -0.47 -5.75 -4.75
CA GLY A 109 -0.26 -4.84 -3.61
C GLY A 109 1.21 -4.69 -3.18
N VAL A 110 2.07 -5.60 -3.58
CA VAL A 110 3.52 -5.56 -3.32
C VAL A 110 4.22 -4.51 -4.20
N SER A 111 3.61 -4.12 -5.32
CA SER A 111 4.10 -3.07 -6.22
C SER A 111 4.40 -1.75 -5.48
N PHE A 112 3.69 -1.46 -4.38
CA PHE A 112 3.96 -0.32 -3.52
C PHE A 112 5.42 -0.26 -3.05
N VAL A 113 5.93 -1.36 -2.50
CA VAL A 113 7.31 -1.43 -1.96
C VAL A 113 8.35 -1.34 -3.07
N VAL A 114 8.13 -2.06 -4.17
CA VAL A 114 9.04 -2.09 -5.32
C VAL A 114 9.10 -0.73 -6.01
N GLY A 115 7.96 -0.05 -6.14
CA GLY A 115 7.91 1.28 -6.75
C GLY A 115 8.54 2.37 -5.89
N ILE A 116 8.34 2.36 -4.56
CA ILE A 116 9.08 3.25 -3.65
C ILE A 116 10.59 3.06 -3.84
N GLN A 117 11.06 1.80 -3.90
CA GLN A 117 12.47 1.51 -4.13
C GLN A 117 12.94 1.99 -5.51
N HIS A 118 12.10 1.90 -6.55
CA HIS A 118 12.39 2.42 -7.88
C HIS A 118 12.50 3.94 -7.87
N VAL A 119 11.49 4.64 -7.34
CA VAL A 119 11.46 6.10 -7.26
C VAL A 119 12.63 6.65 -6.45
N ALA A 120 12.93 6.03 -5.29
CA ALA A 120 14.04 6.44 -4.43
C ALA A 120 15.42 6.40 -5.11
N GLN A 121 15.59 5.67 -6.20
CA GLN A 121 16.85 5.63 -6.96
C GLN A 121 17.06 6.86 -7.85
N TRP A 122 16.00 7.60 -8.17
CA TRP A 122 16.03 8.71 -9.13
C TRP A 122 16.00 10.09 -8.48
N PHE A 123 15.53 10.17 -7.24
CA PHE A 123 15.32 11.44 -6.55
C PHE A 123 16.29 11.63 -5.40
N ASP A 124 16.79 12.86 -5.23
CA ASP A 124 17.71 13.22 -4.16
C ASP A 124 16.94 13.41 -2.83
N ALA A 125 17.68 13.47 -1.71
CA ALA A 125 17.11 13.50 -0.36
C ALA A 125 16.13 14.68 -0.09
N HIS A 126 16.23 15.77 -0.86
CA HIS A 126 15.34 16.93 -0.74
C HIS A 126 14.08 16.83 -1.62
N GLU A 127 14.10 15.99 -2.66
CA GLU A 127 12.99 15.79 -3.61
C GLU A 127 12.20 14.50 -3.35
N ILE A 128 12.84 13.50 -2.70
CA ILE A 128 12.31 12.14 -2.57
C ILE A 128 10.96 12.10 -1.84
N GLY A 129 10.77 12.93 -0.82
CA GLY A 129 9.50 12.96 -0.07
C GLY A 129 8.31 13.36 -0.94
N THR A 130 8.51 14.34 -1.84
CA THR A 130 7.48 14.78 -2.80
C THR A 130 7.23 13.71 -3.85
N ALA A 131 8.31 13.10 -4.39
CA ALA A 131 8.20 12.07 -5.41
C ALA A 131 7.50 10.80 -4.88
N GLU A 132 7.87 10.33 -3.68
CA GLU A 132 7.20 9.19 -3.03
C GLU A 132 5.75 9.53 -2.64
N GLY A 133 5.48 10.75 -2.21
CA GLY A 133 4.12 11.23 -1.90
C GLY A 133 3.23 11.23 -3.14
N LEU A 134 3.75 11.71 -4.28
CA LEU A 134 3.04 11.69 -5.55
C LEU A 134 2.80 10.26 -6.04
N TYR A 135 3.84 9.42 -6.01
CA TYR A 135 3.75 8.00 -6.35
C TYR A 135 2.68 7.29 -5.51
N ALA A 136 2.79 7.39 -4.19
CA ALA A 136 1.89 6.69 -3.27
C ALA A 136 0.46 7.25 -3.31
N GLY A 137 0.30 8.58 -3.35
CA GLY A 137 -1.01 9.22 -3.39
C GLY A 137 -1.76 8.90 -4.68
N THR A 138 -1.14 9.15 -5.83
CA THR A 138 -1.77 8.93 -7.14
C THR A 138 -2.00 7.44 -7.42
N GLY A 139 -1.06 6.57 -7.03
CA GLY A 139 -1.21 5.13 -7.24
C GLY A 139 -2.40 4.55 -6.46
N ASN A 140 -2.58 4.94 -5.21
CA ASN A 140 -3.72 4.48 -4.40
C ASN A 140 -5.09 4.91 -4.94
N VAL A 141 -5.18 6.01 -5.67
CA VAL A 141 -6.42 6.44 -6.35
C VAL A 141 -6.98 5.32 -7.24
N GLY A 142 -6.13 4.40 -7.72
CA GLY A 142 -6.55 3.27 -8.55
C GLY A 142 -7.67 2.42 -7.94
N ALA A 143 -7.66 2.19 -6.62
CA ALA A 143 -8.73 1.47 -5.94
C ALA A 143 -10.08 2.23 -6.02
N GLY A 144 -10.08 3.54 -5.72
CA GLY A 144 -11.28 4.38 -5.80
C GLY A 144 -11.80 4.55 -7.22
N VAL A 145 -10.91 4.75 -8.18
CA VAL A 145 -11.26 4.80 -9.61
C VAL A 145 -11.87 3.47 -10.06
N GLY A 146 -11.30 2.33 -9.60
CA GLY A 146 -11.85 1.01 -9.87
C GLY A 146 -13.27 0.85 -9.34
N ALA A 147 -13.48 1.17 -8.06
CA ALA A 147 -14.80 1.09 -7.44
C ALA A 147 -15.84 2.00 -8.13
N LEU A 148 -15.40 3.21 -8.56
CA LEU A 148 -16.27 4.19 -9.20
C LEU A 148 -16.55 3.86 -10.67
N LEU A 149 -15.55 3.54 -11.47
CA LEU A 149 -15.67 3.47 -12.92
C LEU A 149 -15.93 2.06 -13.47
N LEU A 150 -15.33 1.00 -12.89
CA LEU A 150 -15.46 -0.33 -13.45
C LEU A 150 -16.94 -0.79 -13.56
N PRO A 151 -17.79 -0.62 -12.51
CA PRO A 151 -19.21 -0.97 -12.64
C PRO A 151 -19.97 -0.12 -13.65
N ARG A 152 -19.53 1.12 -13.90
CA ARG A 152 -20.16 2.00 -14.91
C ARG A 152 -19.81 1.62 -16.34
N ILE A 153 -18.58 1.12 -16.55
CA ILE A 153 -18.09 0.74 -17.88
C ILE A 153 -18.58 -0.65 -18.27
N PHE A 154 -18.52 -1.59 -17.34
CA PHE A 154 -18.78 -3.01 -17.59
C PHE A 154 -20.14 -3.52 -17.06
N GLY A 155 -20.90 -2.68 -16.35
CA GLY A 155 -22.17 -3.10 -15.74
C GLY A 155 -21.94 -4.27 -14.76
N THR A 156 -22.57 -5.41 -15.04
CA THR A 156 -22.40 -6.66 -14.26
C THR A 156 -21.34 -7.60 -14.82
N ASP A 157 -20.74 -7.28 -15.96
CA ASP A 157 -19.76 -8.12 -16.66
C ASP A 157 -18.34 -7.95 -16.06
N TYR A 158 -18.16 -8.60 -14.90
CA TYR A 158 -16.85 -8.62 -14.23
C TYR A 158 -15.78 -9.40 -15.01
N GLN A 159 -16.18 -10.34 -15.85
CA GLN A 159 -15.28 -11.17 -16.68
C GLN A 159 -14.57 -10.29 -17.71
N SER A 160 -15.30 -9.51 -18.48
CA SER A 160 -14.70 -8.53 -19.39
C SER A 160 -13.84 -7.52 -18.66
N ALA A 161 -14.25 -7.05 -17.46
CA ALA A 161 -13.43 -6.16 -16.66
C ALA A 161 -12.08 -6.80 -16.28
N PHE A 162 -12.07 -8.05 -15.82
CA PHE A 162 -10.84 -8.77 -15.47
C PHE A 162 -9.94 -9.00 -16.70
N LEU A 163 -10.54 -9.31 -17.85
CA LEU A 163 -9.80 -9.46 -19.12
C LEU A 163 -9.09 -8.16 -19.49
N TRP A 164 -9.81 -7.04 -19.55
CA TRP A 164 -9.24 -5.76 -19.98
C TRP A 164 -8.24 -5.20 -18.97
N LEU A 165 -8.48 -5.40 -17.68
CA LEU A 165 -7.51 -5.03 -16.64
C LEU A 165 -6.22 -5.84 -16.77
N GLY A 166 -6.33 -7.12 -17.07
CA GLY A 166 -5.18 -7.98 -17.30
C GLY A 166 -4.40 -7.59 -18.56
N VAL A 167 -5.08 -7.34 -19.68
CA VAL A 167 -4.46 -6.86 -20.92
C VAL A 167 -3.74 -5.52 -20.69
N GLY A 168 -4.38 -4.58 -20.01
CA GLY A 168 -3.76 -3.32 -19.66
C GLY A 168 -2.56 -3.47 -18.73
N ALA A 169 -2.59 -4.41 -17.79
CA ALA A 169 -1.45 -4.73 -16.93
C ALA A 169 -0.25 -5.25 -17.75
N LEU A 170 -0.49 -6.08 -18.77
CA LEU A 170 0.55 -6.55 -19.69
C LEU A 170 1.12 -5.39 -20.52
N ALA A 171 0.28 -4.46 -20.99
CA ALA A 171 0.73 -3.28 -21.73
C ALA A 171 1.61 -2.38 -20.85
N VAL A 172 1.21 -2.15 -19.59
CA VAL A 172 2.01 -1.37 -18.61
C VAL A 172 3.30 -2.12 -18.25
N ALA A 173 3.27 -3.46 -18.13
CA ALA A 173 4.46 -4.26 -17.91
C ALA A 173 5.45 -4.16 -19.08
N ALA A 174 4.97 -4.22 -20.32
CA ALA A 174 5.79 -4.01 -21.50
C ALA A 174 6.40 -2.62 -21.54
N TRP A 175 5.63 -1.58 -21.24
CA TRP A 175 6.15 -0.22 -21.09
C TRP A 175 7.25 -0.13 -20.01
N TYR A 176 7.04 -0.79 -18.87
CA TYR A 176 8.04 -0.86 -17.81
C TYR A 176 9.33 -1.57 -18.25
N LEU A 177 9.22 -2.65 -19.04
CA LEU A 177 10.38 -3.38 -19.57
C LEU A 177 11.19 -2.54 -20.56
N VAL A 178 10.51 -1.77 -21.42
CA VAL A 178 11.14 -0.97 -22.48
C VAL A 178 11.75 0.32 -21.90
N ARG A 179 11.03 1.03 -21.05
CA ARG A 179 11.38 2.38 -20.60
C ARG A 179 11.83 2.45 -19.13
N GLY A 180 11.48 1.46 -18.32
CA GLY A 180 11.88 1.40 -16.92
C GLY A 180 13.38 1.18 -16.77
N SER A 181 14.05 2.11 -16.13
CA SER A 181 15.48 2.03 -15.91
C SER A 181 15.84 2.24 -14.44
N ALA A 182 16.94 1.63 -14.03
CA ALA A 182 17.48 1.82 -12.70
C ALA A 182 18.59 2.85 -12.74
N ALA A 183 18.60 3.80 -11.81
CA ALA A 183 19.65 4.80 -11.73
C ALA A 183 21.05 4.16 -11.53
N LYS A 184 22.05 4.67 -12.26
CA LYS A 184 23.44 4.18 -12.21
C LYS A 184 24.26 4.83 -11.07
N THR A 185 23.67 5.14 -9.94
CA THR A 185 24.36 5.85 -8.85
C THR A 185 25.33 4.93 -8.09
N ALA A 186 26.46 5.48 -7.66
CA ALA A 186 27.47 4.78 -6.86
C ALA A 186 26.88 4.21 -5.55
N GLN A 187 25.93 4.94 -4.93
CA GLN A 187 25.19 4.50 -3.73
C GLN A 187 24.45 3.17 -3.92
N ARG A 188 23.97 2.91 -5.14
CA ARG A 188 23.29 1.66 -5.43
C ARG A 188 24.24 0.47 -5.57
N ARG A 189 25.45 0.68 -6.11
CA ARG A 189 26.47 -0.38 -6.14
C ARG A 189 26.86 -0.80 -4.73
N GLU A 190 26.87 0.15 -3.80
CA GLU A 190 27.20 -0.10 -2.40
C GLU A 190 26.03 -0.76 -1.64
N ALA A 191 24.77 -0.34 -1.86
CA ALA A 191 23.58 -0.98 -1.32
C ALA A 191 23.40 -2.42 -1.86
N ALA A 192 23.63 -2.65 -3.15
CA ALA A 192 23.57 -3.98 -3.75
C ALA A 192 24.71 -4.91 -3.29
N ARG A 193 25.89 -4.35 -2.95
CA ARG A 193 27.00 -5.10 -2.32
C ARG A 193 26.70 -5.49 -0.87
N ARG A 194 25.92 -4.68 -0.17
CA ARG A 194 25.41 -4.94 1.19
C ARG A 194 24.12 -5.78 1.18
N GLY A 195 23.75 -6.31 -0.01
CA GLY A 195 22.49 -6.96 -0.29
C GLY A 195 21.99 -7.87 0.82
N GLY A 196 20.76 -7.66 1.22
CA GLY A 196 19.88 -8.57 1.94
C GLY A 196 20.52 -9.41 3.04
N ASP A 197 21.24 -8.81 3.98
CA ASP A 197 21.70 -9.56 5.14
C ASP A 197 20.50 -9.93 6.01
N LEU A 198 20.12 -11.20 5.99
CA LEU A 198 19.08 -11.76 6.87
C LEU A 198 19.31 -11.37 8.34
N ARG A 199 20.57 -11.24 8.77
CA ARG A 199 20.91 -10.76 10.12
C ARG A 199 20.50 -9.32 10.35
N GLY A 200 20.69 -8.44 9.37
CA GLY A 200 20.23 -7.04 9.43
C GLY A 200 18.71 -6.95 9.50
N MET A 201 18.00 -7.82 8.79
CA MET A 201 16.54 -7.92 8.83
C MET A 201 16.05 -8.39 10.20
N VAL A 202 16.63 -9.46 10.75
CA VAL A 202 16.32 -9.94 12.11
C VAL A 202 16.62 -8.87 13.16
N PHE A 203 17.74 -8.15 13.02
CA PHE A 203 18.08 -7.04 13.92
C PHE A 203 17.02 -5.94 13.96
N VAL A 204 16.43 -5.57 12.81
CA VAL A 204 15.34 -4.57 12.75
C VAL A 204 14.12 -5.08 13.53
N TRP A 205 13.80 -6.37 13.42
CA TRP A 205 12.66 -6.99 14.13
C TRP A 205 12.85 -7.04 15.66
N THR A 206 14.07 -6.94 16.17
CA THR A 206 14.34 -6.89 17.62
C THR A 206 14.19 -5.49 18.22
N ARG A 207 14.00 -4.43 17.37
CA ARG A 207 13.88 -3.06 17.85
C ARG A 207 12.42 -2.68 18.11
N TYR A 208 12.10 -2.33 19.37
CA TYR A 208 10.74 -1.94 19.77
C TYR A 208 10.16 -0.79 18.92
N ILE A 209 11.00 0.17 18.52
CA ILE A 209 10.60 1.28 17.64
C ILE A 209 10.17 0.77 16.27
N ALA A 210 10.88 -0.19 15.70
CA ALA A 210 10.54 -0.78 14.41
C ALA A 210 9.22 -1.55 14.50
N ILE A 211 9.01 -2.30 15.59
CA ILE A 211 7.76 -3.01 15.85
C ILE A 211 6.60 -2.02 16.01
N ALA A 212 6.77 -0.96 16.79
CA ALA A 212 5.75 0.07 16.98
C ALA A 212 5.36 0.75 15.66
N LEU A 213 6.35 1.07 14.81
CA LEU A 213 6.09 1.63 13.47
C LEU A 213 5.41 0.64 12.53
N MET A 214 5.78 -0.64 12.60
CA MET A 214 5.12 -1.69 11.81
C MET A 214 3.65 -1.86 12.22
N LEU A 215 3.37 -1.87 13.52
CA LEU A 215 2.01 -1.93 14.04
C LEU A 215 1.19 -0.70 13.63
N ALA A 216 1.74 0.50 13.79
CA ALA A 216 1.07 1.74 13.36
C ALA A 216 0.80 1.75 11.84
N TYR A 217 1.74 1.24 11.04
CA TYR A 217 1.56 1.11 9.60
C TYR A 217 0.52 0.04 9.23
N ALA A 218 0.49 -1.09 9.94
CA ALA A 218 -0.52 -2.12 9.78
C ALA A 218 -1.91 -1.59 10.13
N MET A 219 -2.04 -0.82 11.20
CA MET A 219 -3.32 -0.20 11.60
C MET A 219 -3.80 0.86 10.61
N SER A 220 -2.92 1.63 9.99
CA SER A 220 -3.33 2.66 9.03
C SER A 220 -3.51 2.13 7.61
N PHE A 221 -2.45 1.58 7.02
CA PHE A 221 -2.48 1.09 5.64
C PHE A 221 -3.19 -0.26 5.50
N GLY A 222 -3.07 -1.13 6.50
CA GLY A 222 -3.79 -2.41 6.53
C GLY A 222 -5.30 -2.20 6.58
N LEU A 223 -5.76 -1.24 7.39
CA LEU A 223 -7.18 -0.87 7.44
C LEU A 223 -7.67 -0.29 6.11
N GLU A 224 -6.87 0.56 5.45
CA GLU A 224 -7.18 1.08 4.12
C GLU A 224 -7.40 -0.04 3.10
N ILE A 225 -6.51 -1.04 3.07
CA ILE A 225 -6.65 -2.21 2.21
C ILE A 225 -7.94 -2.97 2.54
N ALA A 226 -8.21 -3.19 3.83
CA ALA A 226 -9.41 -3.88 4.28
C ALA A 226 -10.68 -3.12 3.86
N LEU A 227 -10.73 -1.81 4.04
CA LEU A 227 -11.87 -0.98 3.65
C LEU A 227 -12.07 -0.99 2.13
N ASN A 228 -11.02 -0.85 1.33
CA ASN A 228 -11.13 -0.92 -0.13
C ASN A 228 -11.68 -2.27 -0.62
N ALA A 229 -11.36 -3.37 0.08
CA ALA A 229 -11.86 -4.70 -0.24
C ALA A 229 -13.30 -4.94 0.25
N TRP A 230 -13.73 -4.28 1.33
CA TRP A 230 -14.98 -4.56 2.03
C TRP A 230 -16.10 -3.57 1.75
N LEU A 231 -15.81 -2.28 1.62
CA LEU A 231 -16.82 -1.22 1.53
C LEU A 231 -17.81 -1.39 0.39
N PRO A 232 -17.44 -1.80 -0.85
CA PRO A 232 -18.43 -2.02 -1.89
C PRO A 232 -19.48 -3.08 -1.50
N GLY A 233 -19.03 -4.20 -0.93
CA GLY A 233 -19.93 -5.24 -0.42
C GLY A 233 -20.77 -4.80 0.79
N TYR A 234 -20.17 -4.01 1.69
CA TYR A 234 -20.87 -3.43 2.85
C TYR A 234 -22.02 -2.53 2.42
N PHE A 235 -21.79 -1.59 1.49
CA PHE A 235 -22.84 -0.71 1.00
C PHE A 235 -23.90 -1.48 0.20
N ALA A 236 -23.49 -2.36 -0.69
CA ALA A 236 -24.42 -3.09 -1.54
C ALA A 236 -25.40 -3.98 -0.76
N ARG A 237 -24.96 -4.53 0.37
CA ARG A 237 -25.79 -5.44 1.20
C ARG A 237 -26.44 -4.74 2.37
N GLY A 238 -25.70 -3.92 3.09
CA GLY A 238 -26.19 -3.26 4.30
C GLY A 238 -27.22 -2.18 4.02
N PHE A 239 -27.21 -1.61 2.81
CA PHE A 239 -28.05 -0.47 2.45
C PHE A 239 -28.77 -0.70 1.11
N HIS A 240 -29.05 -1.97 0.78
CA HIS A 240 -29.67 -2.35 -0.48
C HIS A 240 -30.96 -1.58 -0.75
N ASP A 241 -31.87 -1.55 0.22
CA ASP A 241 -33.20 -0.95 0.07
C ASP A 241 -33.13 0.59 0.01
N GLU A 242 -32.24 1.21 0.82
CA GLU A 242 -32.00 2.64 0.75
C GLU A 242 -31.39 3.05 -0.60
N ILE A 243 -30.45 2.28 -1.13
CA ILE A 243 -29.83 2.52 -2.44
C ILE A 243 -30.86 2.34 -3.55
N ALA A 244 -31.72 1.32 -3.46
CA ALA A 244 -32.81 1.11 -4.41
C ALA A 244 -33.82 2.28 -4.38
N ALA A 245 -34.14 2.80 -3.20
CA ALA A 245 -35.00 3.98 -3.04
C ALA A 245 -34.43 5.26 -3.66
N LEU A 246 -33.07 5.35 -3.80
CA LEU A 246 -32.41 6.44 -4.53
C LEU A 246 -32.47 6.28 -6.06
N GLY A 247 -33.14 5.24 -6.57
CA GLY A 247 -33.29 4.99 -8.01
C GLY A 247 -32.23 4.04 -8.60
N PHE A 248 -31.36 3.46 -7.80
CA PHE A 248 -30.36 2.47 -8.24
C PHE A 248 -30.93 1.06 -8.08
N ALA A 249 -31.69 0.56 -9.07
CA ALA A 249 -32.34 -0.74 -9.03
C ALA A 249 -31.48 -1.84 -9.71
N GLY A 250 -31.71 -3.07 -9.29
CA GLY A 250 -31.04 -4.26 -9.82
C GLY A 250 -29.56 -4.35 -9.44
N VAL A 251 -28.92 -5.46 -9.80
CA VAL A 251 -27.51 -5.73 -9.43
C VAL A 251 -26.57 -4.63 -9.94
N ALA A 252 -26.73 -4.19 -11.18
CA ALA A 252 -25.91 -3.14 -11.78
C ALA A 252 -26.07 -1.79 -11.05
N GLY A 253 -27.30 -1.36 -10.78
CA GLY A 253 -27.56 -0.10 -10.08
C GLY A 253 -27.00 -0.09 -8.66
N ILE A 254 -27.28 -1.13 -7.89
CA ILE A 254 -26.75 -1.30 -6.53
C ILE A 254 -25.20 -1.30 -6.54
N GLN A 255 -24.58 -1.99 -7.48
CA GLN A 255 -23.15 -2.07 -7.61
C GLN A 255 -22.50 -0.72 -7.94
N ILE A 256 -23.10 0.06 -8.85
CA ILE A 256 -22.65 1.41 -9.20
C ILE A 256 -22.74 2.35 -7.99
N ALA A 257 -23.83 2.33 -7.26
CA ALA A 257 -24.02 3.18 -6.09
C ALA A 257 -23.05 2.79 -4.95
N ALA A 258 -22.97 1.51 -4.63
CA ALA A 258 -22.08 0.98 -3.60
C ALA A 258 -20.61 1.29 -3.91
N GLY A 259 -20.19 1.13 -5.16
CA GLY A 259 -18.86 1.50 -5.62
C GLY A 259 -18.59 3.01 -5.50
N THR A 260 -19.61 3.84 -5.75
CA THR A 260 -19.50 5.30 -5.58
C THR A 260 -19.27 5.69 -4.13
N PHE A 261 -20.04 5.13 -3.19
CA PHE A 261 -19.87 5.40 -1.77
C PHE A 261 -18.52 4.87 -1.24
N ALA A 262 -18.10 3.70 -1.69
CA ALA A 262 -16.81 3.13 -1.32
C ALA A 262 -15.62 3.96 -1.87
N ALA A 263 -15.74 4.52 -3.06
CA ALA A 263 -14.71 5.34 -3.68
C ALA A 263 -14.38 6.60 -2.86
N VAL A 264 -15.33 7.13 -2.10
CA VAL A 264 -15.13 8.27 -1.19
C VAL A 264 -13.96 8.01 -0.24
N GLU A 265 -13.87 6.81 0.30
CA GLU A 265 -12.77 6.41 1.20
C GLU A 265 -11.41 6.46 0.49
N SER A 266 -11.29 5.83 -0.68
CA SER A 266 -10.02 5.79 -1.44
C SER A 266 -9.56 7.17 -1.92
N PHE A 267 -10.47 8.03 -2.39
CA PHE A 267 -10.13 9.38 -2.82
C PHE A 267 -9.67 10.22 -1.64
N ASN A 268 -10.43 10.21 -0.56
CA ASN A 268 -10.05 10.88 0.67
C ASN A 268 -8.68 10.39 1.15
N ALA A 269 -8.45 9.09 1.05
CA ALA A 269 -7.21 8.43 1.34
C ALA A 269 -6.03 9.09 0.67
N SER A 270 -6.15 9.31 -0.57
CA SER A 270 -5.06 9.81 -1.39
C SER A 270 -4.87 11.31 -1.20
N LEU A 271 -5.97 12.09 -1.12
CA LEU A 271 -5.94 13.54 -1.01
C LEU A 271 -5.42 14.03 0.34
N PHE A 272 -5.73 13.34 1.44
CA PHE A 272 -5.32 13.76 2.78
C PHE A 272 -3.90 13.31 3.20
N ARG A 273 -3.19 12.51 2.40
CA ARG A 273 -1.78 12.15 2.69
C ARG A 273 -0.83 13.35 2.80
N PRO A 274 -0.87 14.33 1.88
CA PRO A 274 -0.06 15.53 2.02
C PRO A 274 -0.40 16.34 3.27
N PHE A 275 -1.69 16.43 3.61
CA PHE A 275 -2.15 17.12 4.82
C PHE A 275 -1.60 16.46 6.09
N ALA A 276 -1.62 15.14 6.16
CA ALA A 276 -1.07 14.42 7.31
C ALA A 276 0.44 14.63 7.48
N GLY A 277 1.18 14.69 6.38
CA GLY A 277 2.60 15.06 6.37
C GLY A 277 2.82 16.49 6.92
N PHE A 278 2.02 17.43 6.44
CA PHE A 278 2.05 18.81 6.92
C PHE A 278 1.78 18.90 8.43
N MET A 279 0.76 18.22 8.93
CA MET A 279 0.42 18.20 10.35
C MET A 279 1.55 17.57 11.19
N SER A 280 2.15 16.49 10.73
CA SER A 280 3.31 15.88 11.39
C SER A 280 4.48 16.86 11.51
N ASP A 281 4.77 17.61 10.46
CA ASP A 281 5.82 18.62 10.46
C ASP A 281 5.45 19.83 11.34
N LEU A 282 4.18 20.23 11.38
CA LEU A 282 3.67 21.29 12.25
C LEU A 282 3.84 20.91 13.72
N PHE A 283 3.46 19.70 14.12
CA PHE A 283 3.66 19.19 15.48
C PHE A 283 5.15 19.22 15.85
N GLN A 284 6.02 18.79 14.94
CA GLN A 284 7.47 18.80 15.17
C GLN A 284 8.01 20.22 15.33
N ARG A 285 7.56 21.17 14.49
CA ARG A 285 8.00 22.58 14.57
C ARG A 285 7.51 23.28 15.85
N LYS A 286 6.29 22.97 16.29
CA LYS A 286 5.67 23.57 17.48
C LYS A 286 6.03 22.84 18.77
N GLY A 287 6.66 21.68 18.72
CA GLY A 287 6.99 20.87 19.88
C GLY A 287 5.76 20.32 20.62
N TRP A 288 4.64 20.14 19.92
CA TRP A 288 3.37 19.73 20.54
C TRP A 288 3.38 18.27 20.97
N THR A 289 3.14 18.03 22.26
CA THR A 289 3.12 16.70 22.88
C THR A 289 1.88 16.52 23.76
N PRO A 290 0.64 16.55 23.19
CA PRO A 290 -0.59 16.60 23.98
C PRO A 290 -0.98 15.27 24.64
N LEU A 291 -0.50 14.11 24.15
CA LEU A 291 -0.93 12.81 24.64
C LEU A 291 -0.13 12.41 25.90
N PRO A 292 -0.79 12.15 27.04
CA PRO A 292 -0.08 11.89 28.31
C PRO A 292 0.63 10.52 28.35
N PHE A 293 0.21 9.57 27.51
CA PHE A 293 0.72 8.20 27.49
C PHE A 293 1.91 8.00 26.54
N ILE A 294 2.34 9.02 25.79
CA ILE A 294 3.54 9.01 24.96
C ILE A 294 4.62 9.84 25.65
N ALA A 295 5.79 9.24 25.89
CA ALA A 295 6.91 9.91 26.55
C ALA A 295 7.40 11.11 25.72
N LYS A 296 7.54 12.26 26.39
CA LYS A 296 7.91 13.54 25.76
C LYS A 296 9.41 13.64 25.46
N GLU A 297 10.21 12.81 26.13
CA GLU A 297 11.67 12.80 26.02
C GLU A 297 12.15 11.99 24.79
N LEU A 298 11.25 11.27 24.13
CA LEU A 298 11.62 10.49 22.95
C LEU A 298 12.07 11.40 21.79
N PRO A 299 13.09 11.02 21.05
CA PRO A 299 13.43 11.67 19.81
C PRO A 299 12.19 11.71 18.90
N TYR A 300 11.89 12.87 18.33
CA TYR A 300 10.68 13.04 17.49
C TYR A 300 9.34 12.83 18.21
N ALA A 301 9.29 12.98 19.55
CA ALA A 301 8.06 12.86 20.34
C ALA A 301 6.84 13.60 19.72
N PRO A 302 6.94 14.85 19.23
CA PRO A 302 5.78 15.53 18.63
C PRO A 302 5.17 14.78 17.43
N ARG A 303 5.99 14.15 16.61
CA ARG A 303 5.51 13.32 15.48
C ARG A 303 4.82 12.05 15.96
N LEU A 304 5.31 11.44 17.04
CA LEU A 304 4.67 10.27 17.66
C LEU A 304 3.33 10.63 18.27
N HIS A 305 3.22 11.81 18.88
CA HIS A 305 1.95 12.32 19.40
C HIS A 305 0.94 12.56 18.29
N TRP A 306 1.35 13.15 17.16
CA TRP A 306 0.49 13.27 15.99
C TRP A 306 0.02 11.91 15.48
N LEU A 307 0.93 10.94 15.35
CA LEU A 307 0.60 9.56 14.97
C LEU A 307 -0.43 8.95 15.94
N GLY A 308 -0.24 9.12 17.25
CA GLY A 308 -1.18 8.65 18.27
C GLY A 308 -2.57 9.24 18.12
N ILE A 309 -2.67 10.56 17.89
CA ILE A 309 -3.95 11.24 17.62
C ILE A 309 -4.62 10.64 16.39
N ALA A 310 -3.87 10.42 15.34
CA ALA A 310 -4.38 9.83 14.11
C ALA A 310 -4.96 8.44 14.32
N LEU A 311 -4.26 7.57 15.06
CA LEU A 311 -4.74 6.22 15.38
C LEU A 311 -6.03 6.27 16.23
N ILE A 312 -6.13 7.19 17.18
CA ILE A 312 -7.36 7.40 17.97
C ILE A 312 -8.52 7.82 17.04
N LEU A 313 -8.28 8.77 16.15
CA LEU A 313 -9.30 9.23 15.21
C LEU A 313 -9.75 8.12 14.24
N ILE A 314 -8.82 7.26 13.78
CA ILE A 314 -9.16 6.05 13.01
C ILE A 314 -10.09 5.14 13.81
N MET A 315 -9.72 4.85 15.05
CA MET A 315 -10.53 4.00 15.92
C MET A 315 -11.94 4.56 16.10
N LEU A 316 -12.06 5.85 16.41
CA LEU A 316 -13.36 6.52 16.56
C LEU A 316 -14.18 6.48 15.26
N SER A 317 -13.53 6.62 14.10
CA SER A 317 -14.20 6.51 12.81
C SER A 317 -14.72 5.10 12.54
N MET A 318 -13.97 4.06 12.93
CA MET A 318 -14.42 2.68 12.78
C MET A 318 -15.59 2.36 13.71
N ILE A 319 -15.57 2.84 14.95
CA ILE A 319 -16.72 2.75 15.87
C ILE A 319 -17.92 3.48 15.27
N GLY A 320 -17.73 4.70 14.74
CA GLY A 320 -18.77 5.46 14.09
C GLY A 320 -19.38 4.73 12.88
N LEU A 321 -18.54 4.09 12.06
CA LEU A 321 -19.01 3.29 10.92
C LEU A 321 -19.83 2.07 11.37
N ALA A 322 -19.40 1.39 12.44
CA ALA A 322 -20.15 0.28 13.01
C ALA A 322 -21.51 0.75 13.56
N VAL A 323 -21.54 1.86 14.31
CA VAL A 323 -22.79 2.45 14.82
C VAL A 323 -23.71 2.85 13.68
N ALA A 324 -23.20 3.47 12.62
CA ALA A 324 -23.99 3.84 11.44
C ALA A 324 -24.58 2.62 10.73
N GLY A 325 -23.81 1.53 10.64
CA GLY A 325 -24.27 0.25 10.08
C GLY A 325 -25.36 -0.40 10.93
N PHE A 326 -25.22 -0.43 12.26
CA PHE A 326 -26.27 -0.94 13.16
C PHE A 326 -27.53 -0.07 13.16
N ALA A 327 -27.38 1.25 12.97
CA ALA A 327 -28.49 2.17 12.85
C ALA A 327 -29.19 2.10 11.48
N GLY A 328 -28.64 1.33 10.51
CA GLY A 328 -29.18 1.24 9.16
C GLY A 328 -29.20 2.59 8.44
N SER A 329 -28.25 3.47 8.65
CA SER A 329 -28.25 4.83 8.08
C SER A 329 -27.14 5.01 7.04
N LEU A 330 -27.50 4.99 5.77
CA LEU A 330 -26.59 5.25 4.65
C LEU A 330 -25.94 6.65 4.74
N PRO A 331 -26.70 7.76 4.99
CA PRO A 331 -26.09 9.08 5.08
C PRO A 331 -25.04 9.17 6.20
N LEU A 332 -25.33 8.56 7.35
CA LEU A 332 -24.39 8.56 8.49
C LEU A 332 -23.13 7.75 8.17
N SER A 333 -23.27 6.59 7.51
CA SER A 333 -22.13 5.77 7.08
C SER A 333 -21.20 6.56 6.13
N VAL A 334 -21.75 7.25 5.15
CA VAL A 334 -20.99 8.08 4.21
C VAL A 334 -20.35 9.28 4.92
N ALA A 335 -21.07 9.95 5.82
CA ALA A 335 -20.53 11.08 6.60
C ALA A 335 -19.35 10.66 7.49
N VAL A 336 -19.44 9.49 8.12
CA VAL A 336 -18.35 8.93 8.93
C VAL A 336 -17.13 8.61 8.06
N LEU A 337 -17.33 8.05 6.86
CA LEU A 337 -16.23 7.81 5.92
C LEU A 337 -15.56 9.09 5.45
N MET A 338 -16.32 10.17 5.20
CA MET A 338 -15.75 11.47 4.89
C MET A 338 -14.90 12.02 6.05
N ARG A 339 -15.32 11.80 7.29
CA ARG A 339 -14.55 12.18 8.49
C ARG A 339 -13.34 11.29 8.74
N SER A 340 -13.44 9.99 8.48
CA SER A 340 -12.35 9.03 8.69
C SER A 340 -11.13 9.34 7.83
N ALA A 341 -11.36 9.90 6.67
CA ALA A 341 -10.32 10.36 5.78
C ALA A 341 -9.38 11.40 6.41
N PHE A 342 -9.92 12.27 7.25
CA PHE A 342 -9.14 13.26 7.97
C PHE A 342 -8.23 12.64 9.03
N SER A 343 -8.59 11.46 9.52
CA SER A 343 -7.94 10.80 10.67
C SER A 343 -6.99 9.67 10.30
N SER A 344 -7.29 8.90 9.26
CA SER A 344 -6.63 7.62 9.01
C SER A 344 -5.18 7.71 8.49
N ARG A 345 -4.67 8.89 8.14
CA ARG A 345 -3.45 9.00 7.31
C ARG A 345 -2.36 9.91 7.82
N SER A 346 -2.42 10.14 9.06
CA SER A 346 -1.42 10.90 9.81
C SER A 346 -0.12 10.17 10.04
N ALA A 347 0.02 8.93 9.59
CA ALA A 347 1.28 8.22 9.66
C ALA A 347 2.27 8.83 8.66
N PRO A 348 3.30 9.53 9.12
CA PRO A 348 4.25 10.18 8.23
C PRO A 348 5.05 9.11 7.47
N VAL A 349 4.93 9.10 6.15
CA VAL A 349 5.89 8.42 5.27
C VAL A 349 7.18 9.26 5.17
N GLY A 350 7.56 9.88 6.26
CA GLY A 350 8.82 10.61 6.38
C GLY A 350 9.98 9.68 6.73
N ARG A 351 10.22 8.63 5.91
CA ARG A 351 11.26 7.63 6.18
C ARG A 351 12.70 8.11 6.02
N SER A 352 12.95 9.18 5.28
CA SER A 352 14.32 9.39 4.80
C SER A 352 15.30 9.98 5.81
N ARG A 353 14.84 10.80 6.76
CA ARG A 353 15.73 11.33 7.82
C ARG A 353 15.68 10.51 9.10
N TRP A 354 14.51 10.02 9.47
CA TRP A 354 14.33 9.32 10.74
C TRP A 354 15.01 7.94 10.76
N CYS A 355 14.88 7.16 9.68
CA CYS A 355 15.59 5.87 9.56
C CYS A 355 17.11 6.05 9.54
N ARG A 356 17.64 7.15 8.97
CA ARG A 356 19.09 7.37 8.92
C ARG A 356 19.68 7.85 10.24
N SER A 357 18.91 8.58 11.05
CA SER A 357 19.41 9.10 12.34
C SER A 357 19.16 8.16 13.50
N SER A 358 18.19 7.27 13.40
CA SER A 358 17.83 6.32 14.47
C SER A 358 18.55 4.99 14.37
N PHE A 359 19.14 4.69 13.23
CA PHE A 359 20.02 3.52 13.05
C PHE A 359 21.43 4.05 12.76
N PRO A 360 22.28 4.16 13.80
CA PRO A 360 23.69 4.44 13.58
C PRO A 360 24.22 3.35 12.63
N THR A 361 24.96 3.78 11.61
CA THR A 361 25.68 2.86 10.72
C THR A 361 26.44 1.87 11.59
N VAL A 362 26.09 0.58 11.50
CA VAL A 362 26.84 -0.47 12.17
C VAL A 362 28.29 -0.29 11.71
N PRO A 363 29.25 -0.03 12.63
CA PRO A 363 30.63 0.12 12.22
C PRO A 363 31.03 -1.16 11.49
N ALA A 364 31.65 -1.01 10.32
CA ALA A 364 32.15 -2.14 9.56
C ALA A 364 33.15 -2.88 10.46
N LEU A 365 32.88 -4.16 10.72
CA LEU A 365 33.86 -5.03 11.36
C LEU A 365 35.13 -4.99 10.50
N PRO A 366 36.32 -4.76 11.09
CA PRO A 366 37.55 -4.79 10.34
C PRO A 366 37.73 -6.15 9.65
N PRO A 367 38.28 -6.19 8.43
CA PRO A 367 38.46 -7.43 7.70
C PRO A 367 39.36 -8.37 8.52
N ALA A 368 38.98 -9.64 8.57
CA ALA A 368 39.64 -10.70 9.36
C ALA A 368 41.09 -11.01 8.96
N SER A 369 41.73 -10.21 8.08
CA SER A 369 43.09 -10.42 7.56
C SER A 369 44.19 -9.60 8.27
N SER A 370 43.87 -8.80 9.31
CA SER A 370 44.92 -8.02 10.02
C SER A 370 45.40 -8.62 11.37
N ALA A 371 45.04 -9.87 11.64
CA ALA A 371 45.48 -10.55 12.87
C ALA A 371 46.74 -11.39 12.72
N ALA A 372 47.46 -11.29 11.61
CA ALA A 372 48.74 -12.02 11.40
C ALA A 372 49.86 -11.05 11.03
N SER A 373 50.37 -10.33 11.99
CA SER A 373 51.79 -9.88 12.09
C SER A 373 51.96 -8.97 13.31
N ARG A 374 52.17 -9.57 14.48
CA ARG A 374 52.89 -8.91 15.57
C ARG A 374 54.29 -9.45 15.55
N PRO A 375 55.35 -8.65 15.38
CA PRO A 375 56.70 -9.05 15.65
C PRO A 375 56.87 -9.12 17.18
N SER A 376 57.44 -10.21 17.62
CA SER A 376 57.94 -10.41 18.99
C SER A 376 59.03 -9.40 19.28
N ALA A 377 58.82 -8.50 20.22
CA ALA A 377 59.94 -7.77 20.86
C ALA A 377 60.33 -8.52 22.11
N ALA A 378 61.38 -9.29 21.98
CA ALA A 378 62.15 -9.81 23.10
C ALA A 378 63.14 -8.76 23.60
N SER A 379 63.17 -8.61 24.91
CA SER A 379 64.29 -8.24 25.79
C SER A 379 65.29 -7.13 25.41
N SER A 380 65.37 -6.11 26.22
CA SER A 380 66.63 -5.84 26.90
C SER A 380 66.43 -4.94 28.11
N ILE A 381 66.76 -5.55 29.25
CA ILE A 381 67.07 -4.91 30.52
C ILE A 381 68.44 -4.23 30.35
N ARG A 382 68.52 -2.95 30.60
CA ARG A 382 69.57 -2.28 31.46
C ARG A 382 69.12 -0.87 31.74
#